data_8ac5731c18ecaf40f93a6c62d70da82a
#
_entry.id   8ac5731c18ecaf40f93a6c62d70da82a
#
_cell.length_a   1.000
_cell.length_b   1.000
_cell.length_c   1.000
_cell.angle_alpha   90.00
_cell.angle_beta   90.00
_cell.angle_gamma   90.00
#
_symmetry.space_group_name_H-M   'P 1'
#
loop_
_entity.id
_entity.type
_entity.pdbx_description
1 polymer ?
#
loop_
_entity_poly.entity_id
_entity_poly.type
_entity_poly.pdbx_seq_one_letter_code
_entity_poly.pdbx_strand_id
1 'polypeptide(L)'
;MAYDNTQNQDVPNVPQHGFFGHPRGLGVLFFVEFWERFSYYGMKAILIFYLYYAVADGGFGLPQSVAMQIVAIYGTLIYMSGIIGGWIADRITGTQDAVFYGGFLIMIGHILLSLPNNLTLVLIALGVIIAGTGLLKPNISTTVGELYERNDVRRDAAFTLFYMGINLGSIFAPLLTGYLQTRISFHAGFLAAAI
;
A
#
# COMPACT_ATOMS: atom_id res chain seq x y z
N MET A 1 -47.46 0.73 -17.31
CA MET A 1 -46.04 0.71 -17.62
C MET A 1 -45.38 -0.25 -16.65
N ALA A 2 -45.05 -1.45 -17.14
CA ALA A 2 -44.35 -2.43 -16.32
C ALA A 2 -42.88 -2.01 -16.23
N TYR A 3 -42.38 -1.80 -15.03
CA TYR A 3 -40.94 -1.62 -14.79
C TYR A 3 -40.26 -2.94 -15.19
N ASP A 4 -39.37 -2.84 -16.17
CA ASP A 4 -38.50 -3.93 -16.61
C ASP A 4 -37.50 -4.27 -15.50
N ASN A 5 -37.67 -5.42 -14.89
CA ASN A 5 -36.90 -5.94 -13.76
C ASN A 5 -35.62 -6.68 -14.21
N THR A 6 -35.17 -6.47 -15.46
CA THR A 6 -34.04 -7.21 -16.05
C THR A 6 -32.67 -6.59 -15.75
N GLN A 7 -32.59 -5.48 -14.99
CA GLN A 7 -31.29 -4.83 -14.63
C GLN A 7 -30.66 -5.30 -13.31
N ASN A 8 -31.17 -6.39 -12.70
CA ASN A 8 -30.74 -6.86 -11.38
C ASN A 8 -29.77 -8.06 -11.43
N GLN A 9 -29.00 -8.26 -12.50
CA GLN A 9 -28.20 -9.48 -12.66
C GLN A 9 -26.67 -9.30 -12.44
N ASP A 10 -26.18 -8.14 -12.12
CA ASP A 10 -24.71 -7.91 -12.04
C ASP A 10 -24.16 -7.65 -10.62
N VAL A 11 -24.94 -7.89 -9.58
CA VAL A 11 -24.39 -7.84 -8.22
C VAL A 11 -23.91 -9.22 -7.82
N PRO A 12 -22.59 -9.42 -7.60
CA PRO A 12 -22.10 -10.64 -7.01
C PRO A 12 -22.87 -10.92 -5.72
N ASN A 13 -23.12 -12.18 -5.42
CA ASN A 13 -23.79 -12.65 -4.20
C ASN A 13 -22.90 -12.39 -2.96
N VAL A 14 -22.50 -11.13 -2.77
CA VAL A 14 -21.61 -10.68 -1.69
C VAL A 14 -22.48 -10.41 -0.47
N PRO A 15 -22.15 -10.97 0.70
CA PRO A 15 -22.86 -10.67 1.95
C PRO A 15 -22.90 -9.16 2.21
N GLN A 16 -24.11 -8.58 2.16
CA GLN A 16 -24.31 -7.12 2.19
C GLN A 16 -24.22 -6.51 3.59
N HIS A 17 -24.01 -7.32 4.63
CA HIS A 17 -23.91 -6.86 6.02
C HIS A 17 -22.69 -7.47 6.69
N GLY A 18 -21.90 -6.63 7.37
CA GLY A 18 -20.72 -7.09 8.09
C GLY A 18 -19.91 -5.96 8.73
N PHE A 19 -19.22 -5.16 7.95
CA PHE A 19 -18.33 -4.11 8.43
C PHE A 19 -19.08 -2.76 8.50
N PHE A 20 -19.50 -2.34 9.69
CA PHE A 20 -20.29 -1.10 9.91
C PHE A 20 -21.52 -0.97 9.00
N GLY A 21 -22.24 -2.06 8.73
CA GLY A 21 -23.40 -2.06 7.84
C GLY A 21 -23.06 -2.19 6.35
N HIS A 22 -21.80 -2.35 6.01
CA HIS A 22 -21.29 -2.53 4.65
C HIS A 22 -20.92 -4.00 4.35
N PRO A 23 -20.69 -4.37 3.09
CA PRO A 23 -20.16 -5.68 2.71
C PRO A 23 -18.89 -6.03 3.48
N ARG A 24 -18.70 -7.29 3.84
CA ARG A 24 -17.47 -7.75 4.54
C ARG A 24 -16.19 -7.46 3.76
N GLY A 25 -16.26 -7.47 2.42
CA GLY A 25 -15.15 -7.11 1.55
C GLY A 25 -14.61 -5.71 1.81
N LEU A 26 -15.46 -4.75 2.19
CA LEU A 26 -14.99 -3.41 2.56
C LEU A 26 -14.05 -3.44 3.77
N GLY A 27 -14.37 -4.27 4.78
CA GLY A 27 -13.48 -4.43 5.94
C GLY A 27 -12.09 -4.96 5.55
N VAL A 28 -12.06 -5.96 4.67
CA VAL A 28 -10.79 -6.49 4.14
C VAL A 28 -10.00 -5.39 3.41
N LEU A 29 -10.65 -4.68 2.48
CA LEU A 29 -10.00 -3.61 1.70
C LEU A 29 -9.57 -2.43 2.58
N PHE A 30 -10.34 -2.08 3.62
CA PHE A 30 -9.96 -1.09 4.63
C PHE A 30 -8.65 -1.47 5.32
N PHE A 31 -8.52 -2.73 5.77
CA PHE A 31 -7.30 -3.18 6.44
C PHE A 31 -6.13 -3.32 5.47
N VAL A 32 -6.35 -3.79 4.23
CA VAL A 32 -5.31 -3.84 3.20
C VAL A 32 -4.76 -2.44 2.92
N GLU A 33 -5.63 -1.45 2.73
CA GLU A 33 -5.18 -0.06 2.50
C GLU A 33 -4.53 0.55 3.74
N PHE A 34 -5.09 0.31 4.94
CA PHE A 34 -4.49 0.75 6.20
C PHE A 34 -3.04 0.25 6.33
N TRP A 35 -2.81 -1.05 6.13
CA TRP A 35 -1.47 -1.64 6.25
C TRP A 35 -0.55 -1.22 5.12
N GLU A 36 -1.05 -1.08 3.89
CA GLU A 36 -0.26 -0.57 2.77
C GLU A 36 0.19 0.87 3.03
N ARG A 37 -0.71 1.73 3.50
CA ARG A 37 -0.34 3.10 3.90
C ARG A 37 0.61 3.12 5.09
N PHE A 38 0.38 2.27 6.07
CA PHE A 38 1.28 2.09 7.19
C PHE A 38 2.69 1.71 6.71
N SER A 39 2.81 0.69 5.88
CA SER A 39 4.08 0.25 5.29
C SER A 39 4.78 1.37 4.52
N TYR A 40 4.06 2.03 3.63
CA TYR A 40 4.60 3.11 2.79
C TYR A 40 5.10 4.31 3.61
N TYR A 41 4.25 4.87 4.47
CA TYR A 41 4.62 6.07 5.25
C TYR A 41 5.63 5.74 6.34
N GLY A 42 5.53 4.56 6.96
CA GLY A 42 6.49 4.10 7.96
C GLY A 42 7.89 3.94 7.37
N MET A 43 8.00 3.24 6.25
CA MET A 43 9.27 3.09 5.54
C MET A 43 9.81 4.44 5.06
N LYS A 44 8.98 5.26 4.43
CA LYS A 44 9.39 6.56 3.89
C LYS A 44 9.93 7.49 4.98
N ALA A 45 9.37 7.45 6.19
CA ALA A 45 9.80 8.27 7.31
C ALA A 45 11.24 8.00 7.75
N ILE A 46 11.70 6.74 7.65
CA ILE A 46 13.03 6.34 8.12
C ILE A 46 14.03 6.08 6.98
N LEU A 47 13.58 5.87 5.75
CA LEU A 47 14.43 5.50 4.62
C LEU A 47 15.52 6.54 4.34
N ILE A 48 15.18 7.84 4.35
CA ILE A 48 16.16 8.89 4.07
C ILE A 48 17.28 8.89 5.11
N PHE A 49 16.92 8.73 6.39
CA PHE A 49 17.88 8.68 7.50
C PHE A 49 18.77 7.44 7.38
N TYR A 50 18.19 6.30 7.04
CA TYR A 50 18.92 5.06 6.81
C TYR A 50 19.98 5.18 5.72
N LEU A 51 19.70 5.94 4.66
CA LEU A 51 20.65 6.14 3.58
C LEU A 51 21.81 7.08 3.97
N TYR A 52 21.59 8.16 4.72
CA TYR A 52 22.64 9.15 4.96
C TYR A 52 23.25 9.11 6.35
N TYR A 53 22.64 8.49 7.37
CA TYR A 53 23.26 8.37 8.69
C TYR A 53 24.57 7.59 8.61
N ALA A 54 25.51 7.93 9.51
CA ALA A 54 26.80 7.26 9.57
C ALA A 54 26.64 5.74 9.78
N VAL A 55 27.61 4.99 9.26
CA VAL A 55 27.61 3.51 9.41
C VAL A 55 27.63 3.11 10.88
N ALA A 56 28.30 3.89 11.74
CA ALA A 56 28.33 3.68 13.18
C ALA A 56 26.93 3.79 13.83
N ASP A 57 26.01 4.55 13.21
CA ASP A 57 24.64 4.75 13.66
C ASP A 57 23.65 3.82 12.91
N GLY A 58 24.17 2.82 12.20
CA GLY A 58 23.38 1.83 11.48
C GLY A 58 22.88 2.26 10.10
N GLY A 59 23.34 3.41 9.57
CA GLY A 59 23.03 3.88 8.23
C GLY A 59 24.07 3.47 7.18
N PHE A 60 23.94 3.99 5.95
CA PHE A 60 24.88 3.75 4.86
C PHE A 60 25.99 4.81 4.72
N GLY A 61 25.87 5.95 5.39
CA GLY A 61 26.83 7.05 5.29
C GLY A 61 26.87 7.73 3.92
N LEU A 62 25.82 7.64 3.11
CA LEU A 62 25.78 8.28 1.80
C LEU A 62 25.71 9.80 1.94
N PRO A 63 26.25 10.56 0.98
CA PRO A 63 26.00 11.99 0.91
C PRO A 63 24.49 12.28 0.91
N GLN A 64 24.06 13.28 1.67
CA GLN A 64 22.65 13.62 1.80
C GLN A 64 21.98 13.88 0.43
N SER A 65 22.70 14.50 -0.50
CA SER A 65 22.22 14.74 -1.87
C SER A 65 21.90 13.44 -2.61
N VAL A 66 22.71 12.40 -2.44
CA VAL A 66 22.51 11.08 -3.05
C VAL A 66 21.31 10.39 -2.41
N ALA A 67 21.21 10.42 -1.08
CA ALA A 67 20.06 9.87 -0.35
C ALA A 67 18.73 10.52 -0.82
N MET A 68 18.73 11.85 -0.94
CA MET A 68 17.57 12.61 -1.44
C MET A 68 17.19 12.22 -2.89
N GLN A 69 18.19 12.02 -3.76
CA GLN A 69 17.94 11.58 -5.15
C GLN A 69 17.32 10.18 -5.19
N ILE A 70 17.82 9.23 -4.41
CA ILE A 70 17.24 7.87 -4.33
C ILE A 70 15.77 7.95 -3.90
N VAL A 71 15.46 8.69 -2.84
CA VAL A 71 14.08 8.85 -2.34
C VAL A 71 13.19 9.55 -3.36
N ALA A 72 13.70 10.56 -4.08
CA ALA A 72 12.95 11.26 -5.12
C ALA A 72 12.64 10.35 -6.32
N ILE A 73 13.65 9.60 -6.80
CA ILE A 73 13.47 8.62 -7.89
C ILE A 73 12.46 7.54 -7.48
N TYR A 74 12.61 6.99 -6.28
CA TYR A 74 11.66 6.02 -5.72
C TYR A 74 10.22 6.57 -5.73
N GLY A 75 10.01 7.79 -5.22
CA GLY A 75 8.71 8.44 -5.20
C GLY A 75 8.13 8.63 -6.60
N THR A 76 8.93 9.05 -7.57
CA THR A 76 8.53 9.21 -8.97
C THR A 76 8.11 7.88 -9.60
N LEU A 77 8.94 6.85 -9.43
CA LEU A 77 8.68 5.53 -9.99
C LEU A 77 7.42 4.85 -9.41
N ILE A 78 7.10 5.09 -8.15
CA ILE A 78 5.83 4.62 -7.54
C ILE A 78 4.61 5.17 -8.29
N TYR A 79 4.59 6.48 -8.61
CA TYR A 79 3.46 7.04 -9.36
C TYR A 79 3.40 6.53 -10.79
N MET A 80 4.54 6.38 -11.45
CA MET A 80 4.61 5.85 -12.82
C MET A 80 4.21 4.37 -12.90
N SER A 81 4.59 3.56 -11.92
CA SER A 81 4.26 2.14 -11.88
C SER A 81 2.77 1.86 -11.83
N GLY A 82 1.97 2.79 -11.27
CA GLY A 82 0.51 2.68 -11.22
C GLY A 82 -0.14 2.62 -12.62
N ILE A 83 0.44 3.29 -13.62
CA ILE A 83 -0.05 3.23 -15.01
C ILE A 83 0.12 1.80 -15.56
N ILE A 84 1.29 1.21 -15.33
CA ILE A 84 1.60 -0.15 -15.79
C ILE A 84 0.76 -1.17 -15.01
N GLY A 85 0.64 -1.00 -13.69
CA GLY A 85 -0.13 -1.91 -12.84
C GLY A 85 -1.64 -1.89 -13.12
N GLY A 86 -2.21 -0.72 -13.41
CA GLY A 86 -3.60 -0.62 -13.88
C GLY A 86 -3.79 -1.33 -15.22
N TRP A 87 -2.89 -1.12 -16.18
CA TRP A 87 -2.95 -1.81 -17.47
C TRP A 87 -2.84 -3.34 -17.33
N ILE A 88 -1.97 -3.84 -16.43
CA ILE A 88 -1.83 -5.28 -16.16
C ILE A 88 -3.14 -5.83 -15.57
N ALA A 89 -3.75 -5.11 -14.62
CA ALA A 89 -5.01 -5.52 -14.02
C ALA A 89 -6.14 -5.59 -15.06
N ASP A 90 -6.25 -4.58 -15.92
CA ASP A 90 -7.32 -4.49 -16.91
C ASP A 90 -7.20 -5.57 -18.01
N ARG A 91 -5.99 -6.05 -18.32
CA ARG A 91 -5.74 -6.92 -19.46
C ARG A 91 -5.37 -8.36 -19.11
N ILE A 92 -4.81 -8.59 -17.90
CA ILE A 92 -4.15 -9.88 -17.60
C ILE A 92 -4.73 -10.52 -16.33
N THR A 93 -4.72 -9.80 -15.20
CA THR A 93 -4.97 -10.43 -13.90
C THR A 93 -6.37 -10.17 -13.34
N GLY A 94 -7.00 -9.07 -13.70
CA GLY A 94 -8.16 -8.54 -12.97
C GLY A 94 -7.73 -7.72 -11.74
N THR A 95 -8.67 -6.92 -11.21
CA THR A 95 -8.42 -5.97 -10.11
C THR A 95 -8.09 -6.68 -8.80
N GLN A 96 -8.81 -7.74 -8.46
CA GLN A 96 -8.64 -8.46 -7.18
C GLN A 96 -7.28 -9.16 -7.09
N ASP A 97 -6.87 -9.86 -8.16
CA ASP A 97 -5.58 -10.54 -8.21
C ASP A 97 -4.43 -9.54 -8.23
N ALA A 98 -4.59 -8.40 -8.93
CA ALA A 98 -3.60 -7.32 -8.91
C ALA A 98 -3.40 -6.75 -7.49
N VAL A 99 -4.47 -6.56 -6.72
CA VAL A 99 -4.39 -6.14 -5.32
C VAL A 99 -3.67 -7.18 -4.46
N PHE A 100 -4.00 -8.47 -4.64
CA PHE A 100 -3.37 -9.55 -3.87
C PHE A 100 -1.87 -9.68 -4.16
N TYR A 101 -1.48 -9.80 -5.43
CA TYR A 101 -0.07 -9.90 -5.81
C TYR A 101 0.71 -8.62 -5.49
N GLY A 102 0.06 -7.45 -5.62
CA GLY A 102 0.63 -6.17 -5.24
C GLY A 102 0.98 -6.11 -3.75
N GLY A 103 0.05 -6.50 -2.87
CA GLY A 103 0.27 -6.57 -1.44
C GLY A 103 1.38 -7.57 -1.07
N PHE A 104 1.41 -8.73 -1.71
CA PHE A 104 2.44 -9.74 -1.49
C PHE A 104 3.85 -9.24 -1.88
N LEU A 105 3.98 -8.55 -3.00
CA LEU A 105 5.25 -7.94 -3.42
C LEU A 105 5.69 -6.84 -2.44
N ILE A 106 4.77 -5.99 -1.97
CA ILE A 106 5.08 -4.95 -0.98
C ILE A 106 5.63 -5.57 0.30
N MET A 107 4.99 -6.63 0.81
CA MET A 107 5.45 -7.38 1.98
C MET A 107 6.88 -7.91 1.77
N ILE A 108 7.15 -8.60 0.65
CA ILE A 108 8.49 -9.10 0.32
C ILE A 108 9.50 -7.96 0.29
N GLY A 109 9.19 -6.84 -0.35
CA GLY A 109 10.07 -5.69 -0.43
C GLY A 109 10.44 -5.12 0.95
N HIS A 110 9.49 -5.02 1.87
CA HIS A 110 9.76 -4.54 3.24
C HIS A 110 10.56 -5.56 4.06
N ILE A 111 10.31 -6.87 3.88
CA ILE A 111 11.14 -7.92 4.48
C ILE A 111 12.59 -7.80 3.98
N LEU A 112 12.80 -7.58 2.69
CA LEU A 112 14.15 -7.38 2.13
C LEU A 112 14.83 -6.13 2.72
N LEU A 113 14.09 -5.03 2.96
CA LEU A 113 14.63 -3.84 3.63
C LEU A 113 15.03 -4.10 5.09
N SER A 114 14.40 -5.07 5.75
CA SER A 114 14.71 -5.44 7.14
C SER A 114 15.97 -6.30 7.28
N LEU A 115 16.54 -6.78 6.16
CA LEU A 115 17.77 -7.58 6.16
C LEU A 115 19.02 -6.70 6.33
N PRO A 116 20.18 -7.33 6.68
CA PRO A 116 21.42 -6.59 6.95
C PRO A 116 21.91 -5.69 5.82
N ASN A 117 22.64 -4.64 6.20
CA ASN A 117 23.11 -3.53 5.37
C ASN A 117 23.78 -3.94 4.05
N ASN A 118 23.04 -3.90 2.96
CA ASN A 118 23.55 -4.03 1.59
C ASN A 118 22.78 -3.06 0.69
N LEU A 119 23.43 -2.04 0.17
CA LEU A 119 22.81 -1.01 -0.67
C LEU A 119 22.15 -1.61 -1.92
N THR A 120 22.76 -2.62 -2.54
CA THR A 120 22.15 -3.30 -3.68
C THR A 120 20.83 -3.97 -3.30
N LEU A 121 20.79 -4.61 -2.13
CA LEU A 121 19.57 -5.24 -1.61
C LEU A 121 18.48 -4.19 -1.33
N VAL A 122 18.85 -3.03 -0.78
CA VAL A 122 17.92 -1.90 -0.56
C VAL A 122 17.32 -1.44 -1.90
N LEU A 123 18.13 -1.25 -2.93
CA LEU A 123 17.64 -0.83 -4.25
C LEU A 123 16.71 -1.87 -4.88
N ILE A 124 17.05 -3.17 -4.76
CA ILE A 124 16.18 -4.27 -5.20
C ILE A 124 14.85 -4.24 -4.43
N ALA A 125 14.91 -4.11 -3.11
CA ALA A 125 13.73 -4.03 -2.26
C ALA A 125 12.80 -2.88 -2.64
N LEU A 126 13.37 -1.68 -2.87
CA LEU A 126 12.60 -0.53 -3.37
C LEU A 126 11.97 -0.81 -4.74
N GLY A 127 12.69 -1.50 -5.65
CA GLY A 127 12.15 -1.94 -6.94
C GLY A 127 10.95 -2.89 -6.80
N VAL A 128 11.05 -3.86 -5.87
CA VAL A 128 9.95 -4.79 -5.58
C VAL A 128 8.74 -4.06 -4.98
N ILE A 129 8.97 -3.10 -4.07
CA ILE A 129 7.89 -2.26 -3.50
C ILE A 129 7.22 -1.41 -4.59
N ILE A 130 8.01 -0.81 -5.51
CA ILE A 130 7.47 -0.05 -6.64
C ILE A 130 6.54 -0.92 -7.49
N ALA A 131 6.96 -2.13 -7.85
CA ALA A 131 6.15 -3.05 -8.62
C ALA A 131 4.86 -3.44 -7.88
N GLY A 132 4.96 -3.76 -6.60
CA GLY A 132 3.81 -4.12 -5.76
C GLY A 132 2.82 -2.96 -5.60
N THR A 133 3.31 -1.77 -5.28
CA THR A 133 2.47 -0.57 -5.13
C THR A 133 1.81 -0.20 -6.47
N GLY A 134 2.52 -0.36 -7.58
CA GLY A 134 1.97 -0.15 -8.92
C GLY A 134 0.78 -1.06 -9.23
N LEU A 135 0.85 -2.33 -8.83
CA LEU A 135 -0.27 -3.26 -8.97
C LEU A 135 -1.42 -2.98 -7.99
N LEU A 136 -1.12 -2.71 -6.73
CA LEU A 136 -2.14 -2.57 -5.69
C LEU A 136 -2.89 -1.25 -5.79
N LYS A 137 -2.17 -0.14 -5.84
CA LYS A 137 -2.73 1.20 -5.61
C LYS A 137 -3.83 1.62 -6.60
N PRO A 138 -3.71 1.47 -7.94
CA PRO A 138 -4.79 1.84 -8.86
C PRO A 138 -6.00 0.92 -8.71
N ASN A 139 -5.80 -0.34 -8.35
CA ASN A 139 -6.81 -1.38 -8.40
C ASN A 139 -7.65 -1.49 -7.12
N ILE A 140 -7.09 -1.17 -5.95
CA ILE A 140 -7.81 -1.32 -4.67
C ILE A 140 -9.04 -0.41 -4.60
N SER A 141 -8.97 0.82 -5.09
CA SER A 141 -10.12 1.74 -5.14
C SER A 141 -11.20 1.25 -6.10
N THR A 142 -10.81 0.65 -7.23
CA THR A 142 -11.73 0.02 -8.17
C THR A 142 -12.46 -1.14 -7.51
N THR A 143 -11.72 -2.01 -6.81
CA THR A 143 -12.29 -3.15 -6.08
C THR A 143 -13.27 -2.70 -4.99
N VAL A 144 -13.03 -1.57 -4.29
CA VAL A 144 -14.02 -0.99 -3.37
C VAL A 144 -15.31 -0.63 -4.11
N GLY A 145 -15.18 0.00 -5.29
CA GLY A 145 -16.33 0.36 -6.11
C GLY A 145 -17.15 -0.83 -6.62
N GLU A 146 -16.49 -1.97 -6.88
CA GLU A 146 -17.09 -3.21 -7.35
C GLU A 146 -17.94 -3.95 -6.28
N LEU A 147 -17.79 -3.59 -5.00
CA LEU A 147 -18.61 -4.13 -3.90
C LEU A 147 -20.03 -3.56 -3.88
N TYR A 148 -20.32 -2.53 -4.66
CA TYR A 148 -21.58 -1.79 -4.62
C TYR A 148 -22.17 -1.63 -6.02
N GLU A 149 -23.52 -1.64 -6.09
CA GLU A 149 -24.21 -1.18 -7.29
C GLU A 149 -23.94 0.30 -7.55
N ARG A 150 -24.07 0.74 -8.81
CA ARG A 150 -23.81 2.14 -9.18
C ARG A 150 -24.69 3.14 -8.42
N ASN A 151 -25.89 2.73 -8.05
CA ASN A 151 -26.89 3.57 -7.38
C ASN A 151 -27.02 3.25 -5.88
N ASP A 152 -26.11 2.43 -5.29
CA ASP A 152 -26.14 2.14 -3.87
C ASP A 152 -25.77 3.38 -3.06
N VAL A 153 -26.70 3.87 -2.25
CA VAL A 153 -26.56 5.07 -1.40
C VAL A 153 -25.42 4.93 -0.37
N ARG A 154 -24.97 3.71 -0.07
CA ARG A 154 -23.88 3.42 0.86
C ARG A 154 -22.50 3.60 0.25
N ARG A 155 -22.40 3.70 -1.08
CA ARG A 155 -21.12 3.72 -1.80
C ARG A 155 -20.23 4.87 -1.35
N ASP A 156 -20.76 6.07 -1.20
CA ASP A 156 -20.00 7.25 -0.78
C ASP A 156 -19.49 7.11 0.67
N ALA A 157 -20.33 6.56 1.56
CA ALA A 157 -19.93 6.26 2.93
C ALA A 157 -18.84 5.18 2.99
N ALA A 158 -18.88 4.18 2.08
CA ALA A 158 -17.85 3.16 1.97
C ALA A 158 -16.48 3.76 1.60
N PHE A 159 -16.44 4.66 0.62
CA PHE A 159 -15.20 5.37 0.28
C PHE A 159 -14.71 6.24 1.44
N THR A 160 -15.60 6.86 2.21
CA THR A 160 -15.23 7.62 3.42
C THR A 160 -14.55 6.73 4.45
N LEU A 161 -15.10 5.54 4.73
CA LEU A 161 -14.48 4.55 5.60
C LEU A 161 -13.12 4.08 5.05
N PHE A 162 -13.05 3.80 3.75
CA PHE A 162 -11.81 3.40 3.10
C PHE A 162 -10.72 4.47 3.25
N TYR A 163 -11.03 5.74 3.00
CA TYR A 163 -10.10 6.87 3.20
C TYR A 163 -9.71 7.07 4.67
N MET A 164 -10.57 6.72 5.60
CA MET A 164 -10.20 6.74 7.02
C MET A 164 -9.07 5.73 7.30
N GLY A 165 -9.07 4.56 6.68
CA GLY A 165 -7.97 3.60 6.75
C GLY A 165 -6.64 4.20 6.28
N ILE A 166 -6.64 4.92 5.14
CA ILE A 166 -5.47 5.65 4.62
C ILE A 166 -4.91 6.60 5.68
N ASN A 167 -5.76 7.45 6.24
CA ASN A 167 -5.34 8.48 7.20
C ASN A 167 -4.80 7.86 8.49
N LEU A 168 -5.47 6.84 9.03
CA LEU A 168 -5.00 6.14 10.23
C LEU A 168 -3.63 5.49 9.99
N GLY A 169 -3.45 4.76 8.88
CA GLY A 169 -2.17 4.17 8.52
C GLY A 169 -1.05 5.20 8.43
N SER A 170 -1.32 6.33 7.76
CA SER A 170 -0.33 7.40 7.56
C SER A 170 0.07 8.12 8.84
N ILE A 171 -0.81 8.22 9.84
CA ILE A 171 -0.52 8.88 11.12
C ILE A 171 0.27 7.95 12.04
N PHE A 172 -0.16 6.70 12.21
CA PHE A 172 0.47 5.78 13.15
C PHE A 172 1.82 5.26 12.68
N ALA A 173 2.02 5.10 11.37
CA ALA A 173 3.21 4.51 10.82
C ALA A 173 4.50 5.27 11.17
N PRO A 174 4.65 6.57 10.87
CA PRO A 174 5.88 7.31 11.19
C PRO A 174 6.18 7.33 12.71
N LEU A 175 5.15 7.36 13.53
CA LEU A 175 5.30 7.35 14.99
C LEU A 175 5.92 6.03 15.47
N LEU A 176 5.39 4.90 15.01
CA LEU A 176 5.89 3.59 15.41
C LEU A 176 7.26 3.28 14.78
N THR A 177 7.41 3.47 13.47
CA THR A 177 8.67 3.16 12.80
C THR A 177 9.81 4.08 13.23
N GLY A 178 9.53 5.38 13.46
CA GLY A 178 10.49 6.33 14.02
C GLY A 178 10.89 5.99 15.46
N TYR A 179 9.95 5.57 16.29
CA TYR A 179 10.25 5.08 17.63
C TYR A 179 11.16 3.84 17.59
N LEU A 180 10.82 2.85 16.76
CA LEU A 180 11.61 1.63 16.62
C LEU A 180 13.01 1.90 16.06
N GLN A 181 13.11 2.78 15.07
CA GLN A 181 14.39 3.21 14.50
C GLN A 181 15.29 3.86 15.55
N THR A 182 14.75 4.74 16.39
CA THR A 182 15.54 5.48 17.39
C THR A 182 15.88 4.66 18.62
N ARG A 183 15.03 3.69 19.01
CA ARG A 183 15.21 2.89 20.24
C ARG A 183 15.83 1.52 20.01
N ILE A 184 15.71 0.95 18.81
CA ILE A 184 16.17 -0.40 18.49
C ILE A 184 17.12 -0.37 17.30
N SER A 185 16.61 -0.20 16.07
CA SER A 185 17.39 -0.11 14.83
C SER A 185 16.52 0.27 13.64
N PHE A 186 17.14 0.68 12.53
CA PHE A 186 16.46 0.86 11.24
C PHE A 186 15.76 -0.42 10.77
N HIS A 187 16.42 -1.57 10.96
CA HIS A 187 15.86 -2.87 10.56
C HIS A 187 14.56 -3.20 11.30
N ALA A 188 14.47 -2.88 12.61
CA ALA A 188 13.24 -3.04 13.38
C ALA A 188 12.12 -2.14 12.86
N GLY A 189 12.44 -0.89 12.44
CA GLY A 189 11.49 0.00 11.80
C GLY A 189 10.96 -0.53 10.47
N PHE A 190 11.85 -1.04 9.61
CA PHE A 190 11.46 -1.64 8.33
C PHE A 190 10.68 -2.95 8.50
N LEU A 191 11.03 -3.76 9.50
CA LEU A 191 10.28 -4.99 9.81
C LEU A 191 8.85 -4.67 10.27
N ALA A 192 8.68 -3.64 11.08
CA ALA A 192 7.35 -3.18 11.48
C ALA A 192 6.52 -2.67 10.28
N ALA A 193 7.18 -2.17 9.24
CA ALA A 193 6.52 -1.77 8.00
C ALA A 193 6.21 -2.96 7.07
N ALA A 194 6.71 -4.17 7.35
CA ALA A 194 6.48 -5.38 6.55
C ALA A 194 5.18 -6.14 6.94
N ILE A 195 4.49 -5.69 8.00
CA ILE A 195 3.25 -6.29 8.49
C ILE A 195 2.08 -5.86 7.62
#